data_d2e7406f2ca05194a199be8332cf0fa0
#
_entry.id   d2e7406f2ca05194a199be8332cf0fa0
#
_cell.length_a   1.000
_cell.length_b   1.000
_cell.length_c   1.000
_cell.angle_alpha   90.00
_cell.angle_beta   90.00
_cell.angle_gamma   90.00
#
_symmetry.space_group_name_H-M   'P 1'
#
loop_
_entity.id
_entity.type
_entity.pdbx_description
1 polymer ?
#
loop_
_entity_poly.entity_id
_entity_poly.type
_entity_poly.pdbx_seq_one_letter_code
_entity_poly.pdbx_strand_id
1 'polypeptide(L)'
;MISKRIIPCLDIKDGRTVKGVNFVDLKDAGDPVALASSYSKRGADELVFLDISATEEGRGAFEPLIYEVAKTLSIPFTVGGGINSTDKVSSLLQKGVDKVAINSSAVKRPELVSEIANKFGSQCLVVAIDAKCINGTWRVHTVGGKQSEALELFSWAEEVTNRGAGELLFTSMDHDGTKTGFAIEALAELSSRVNIPIIASGGAGTKEHFSEVFSKSNVDAALAASVFHFSEIKIADLKDYLRSKNILVR
;
A
#
# COMPACT_ATOMS: atom_id res chain seq x y z
N MET A 1 -0.59 20.36 -11.54
CA MET A 1 -1.28 19.22 -10.87
C MET A 1 -0.43 17.98 -11.10
N ILE A 2 -0.22 17.19 -10.05
CA ILE A 2 0.49 15.88 -10.15
C ILE A 2 -0.53 14.84 -10.60
N SER A 3 -0.16 13.98 -11.55
CA SER A 3 -1.04 12.89 -12.02
C SER A 3 -1.26 11.84 -10.94
N LYS A 4 -2.48 11.40 -10.78
CA LYS A 4 -2.88 10.35 -9.84
C LYS A 4 -2.43 8.98 -10.35
N ARG A 5 -2.10 8.07 -9.41
CA ARG A 5 -1.59 6.71 -9.70
C ARG A 5 -2.61 5.64 -9.31
N ILE A 6 -2.73 4.63 -10.14
CA ILE A 6 -3.55 3.43 -9.89
C ILE A 6 -2.61 2.27 -9.60
N ILE A 7 -2.71 1.71 -8.40
CA ILE A 7 -1.75 0.77 -7.85
C ILE A 7 -2.45 -0.56 -7.50
N PRO A 8 -2.24 -1.65 -8.26
CA PRO A 8 -2.60 -2.98 -7.81
C PRO A 8 -1.76 -3.42 -6.61
N CYS A 9 -2.37 -4.19 -5.68
CA CYS A 9 -1.67 -4.81 -4.57
C CYS A 9 -1.75 -6.33 -4.66
N LEU A 10 -0.62 -7.02 -4.48
CA LEU A 10 -0.53 -8.46 -4.32
C LEU A 10 -0.29 -8.79 -2.85
N ASP A 11 -1.32 -9.29 -2.17
CA ASP A 11 -1.18 -9.87 -0.83
C ASP A 11 -0.63 -11.29 -0.97
N ILE A 12 0.52 -11.57 -0.39
CA ILE A 12 1.23 -12.85 -0.55
C ILE A 12 1.20 -13.64 0.76
N LYS A 13 0.82 -14.89 0.64
CA LYS A 13 0.95 -15.90 1.68
C LYS A 13 1.44 -17.21 1.05
N ASP A 14 2.43 -17.85 1.66
CA ASP A 14 3.01 -19.12 1.20
C ASP A 14 3.42 -19.11 -0.28
N GLY A 15 3.93 -17.96 -0.77
CA GLY A 15 4.34 -17.79 -2.17
C GLY A 15 3.21 -17.65 -3.19
N ARG A 16 1.96 -17.56 -2.75
CA ARG A 16 0.78 -17.37 -3.60
C ARG A 16 0.13 -16.01 -3.35
N THR A 17 -0.48 -15.45 -4.39
CA THR A 17 -1.34 -14.28 -4.21
C THR A 17 -2.64 -14.71 -3.59
N VAL A 18 -3.03 -14.03 -2.52
CA VAL A 18 -4.28 -14.32 -1.79
C VAL A 18 -5.10 -13.05 -1.63
N LYS A 19 -6.41 -13.19 -1.42
CA LYS A 19 -7.28 -12.08 -1.02
C LYS A 19 -8.42 -12.56 -0.14
N GLY A 20 -8.65 -11.82 0.94
CA GLY A 20 -9.77 -12.00 1.86
C GLY A 20 -10.56 -10.71 2.06
N VAL A 21 -11.55 -10.77 2.95
CA VAL A 21 -12.27 -9.60 3.47
C VAL A 21 -11.79 -9.36 4.90
N ASN A 22 -11.40 -8.12 5.24
CA ASN A 22 -10.87 -7.77 6.56
C ASN A 22 -9.74 -8.73 7.03
N PHE A 23 -8.86 -9.15 6.11
CA PHE A 23 -7.73 -10.07 6.36
C PHE A 23 -8.11 -11.50 6.77
N VAL A 24 -9.38 -11.91 6.60
CA VAL A 24 -9.86 -13.28 6.88
C VAL A 24 -10.38 -13.96 5.61
N ASP A 25 -10.59 -15.28 5.67
CA ASP A 25 -11.13 -16.12 4.57
C ASP A 25 -10.35 -15.95 3.26
N LEU A 26 -9.02 -16.07 3.35
CA LEU A 26 -8.11 -15.88 2.21
C LEU A 26 -8.38 -16.91 1.11
N LYS A 27 -8.63 -16.41 -0.11
CA LYS A 27 -8.77 -17.18 -1.34
C LYS A 27 -7.53 -16.99 -2.21
N ASP A 28 -7.09 -18.05 -2.88
CA ASP A 28 -6.02 -17.97 -3.88
C ASP A 28 -6.48 -17.12 -5.07
N ALA A 29 -5.71 -16.09 -5.40
CA ALA A 29 -5.96 -15.19 -6.52
C ALA A 29 -5.01 -15.43 -7.71
N GLY A 30 -4.06 -16.37 -7.59
CA GLY A 30 -3.20 -16.77 -8.68
C GLY A 30 -1.69 -16.66 -8.43
N ASP A 31 -0.94 -16.91 -9.50
CA ASP A 31 0.52 -16.80 -9.47
C ASP A 31 0.98 -15.34 -9.46
N PRO A 32 1.80 -14.92 -8.47
CA PRO A 32 2.19 -13.53 -8.32
C PRO A 32 3.05 -13.00 -9.47
N VAL A 33 3.90 -13.83 -10.11
CA VAL A 33 4.75 -13.41 -11.24
C VAL A 33 3.88 -13.13 -12.47
N ALA A 34 2.92 -14.02 -12.75
CA ALA A 34 1.99 -13.85 -13.86
C ALA A 34 1.09 -12.61 -13.66
N LEU A 35 0.59 -12.39 -12.45
CA LEU A 35 -0.23 -11.22 -12.12
C LEU A 35 0.57 -9.92 -12.23
N ALA A 36 1.78 -9.87 -11.71
CA ALA A 36 2.69 -8.71 -11.80
C ALA A 36 2.94 -8.32 -13.26
N SER A 37 3.35 -9.28 -14.10
CA SER A 37 3.53 -9.07 -15.55
C SER A 37 2.25 -8.56 -16.22
N SER A 38 1.11 -9.13 -15.86
CA SER A 38 -0.19 -8.74 -16.40
C SER A 38 -0.53 -7.28 -16.04
N TYR A 39 -0.35 -6.87 -14.77
CA TYR A 39 -0.63 -5.50 -14.34
C TYR A 39 0.28 -4.47 -14.98
N SER A 40 1.58 -4.76 -15.08
CA SER A 40 2.53 -3.91 -15.79
C SER A 40 2.09 -3.65 -17.24
N LYS A 41 1.68 -4.71 -17.97
CA LYS A 41 1.19 -4.61 -19.35
C LYS A 41 -0.18 -3.94 -19.51
N ARG A 42 -1.02 -3.98 -18.47
CA ARG A 42 -2.38 -3.41 -18.48
C ARG A 42 -2.43 -1.96 -18.00
N GLY A 43 -1.28 -1.32 -17.81
CA GLY A 43 -1.19 0.10 -17.52
C GLY A 43 -1.34 0.46 -16.04
N ALA A 44 -0.99 -0.44 -15.12
CA ALA A 44 -0.77 -0.07 -13.72
C ALA A 44 0.39 0.94 -13.63
N ASP A 45 0.30 1.88 -12.69
CA ASP A 45 1.33 2.92 -12.53
C ASP A 45 2.46 2.48 -11.62
N GLU A 46 2.17 1.62 -10.65
CA GLU A 46 3.07 0.98 -9.70
C GLU A 46 2.49 -0.37 -9.29
N LEU A 47 3.29 -1.23 -8.66
CA LEU A 47 2.83 -2.47 -8.05
C LEU A 47 3.26 -2.52 -6.58
N VAL A 48 2.35 -2.90 -5.70
CA VAL A 48 2.64 -3.21 -4.30
C VAL A 48 2.55 -4.71 -4.07
N PHE A 49 3.52 -5.27 -3.35
CA PHE A 49 3.63 -6.67 -2.96
C PHE A 49 3.78 -6.72 -1.43
N LEU A 50 2.81 -7.29 -0.74
CA LEU A 50 2.80 -7.39 0.71
C LEU A 50 2.86 -8.87 1.12
N ASP A 51 3.97 -9.28 1.73
CA ASP A 51 4.04 -10.57 2.42
C ASP A 51 3.32 -10.46 3.76
N ILE A 52 2.07 -10.87 3.79
CA ILE A 52 1.17 -10.65 4.93
C ILE A 52 1.43 -11.59 6.11
N SER A 53 2.18 -12.68 5.91
CA SER A 53 2.54 -13.63 6.97
C SER A 53 3.95 -13.41 7.55
N ALA A 54 4.83 -12.70 6.83
CA ALA A 54 6.24 -12.57 7.19
C ALA A 54 6.48 -12.02 8.60
N THR A 55 5.69 -11.02 9.03
CA THR A 55 5.84 -10.41 10.36
C THR A 55 5.42 -11.37 11.47
N GLU A 56 4.32 -12.10 11.28
CA GLU A 56 3.80 -13.08 12.24
C GLU A 56 4.75 -14.29 12.39
N GLU A 57 5.29 -14.76 11.27
CA GLU A 57 6.23 -15.88 11.23
C GLU A 57 7.66 -15.48 11.62
N GLY A 58 7.92 -14.21 11.88
CA GLY A 58 9.25 -13.70 12.28
C GLY A 58 10.32 -13.83 11.19
N ARG A 59 9.93 -14.05 9.92
CA ARG A 59 10.83 -14.14 8.77
C ARG A 59 10.90 -12.84 7.97
N GLY A 60 11.83 -12.75 7.05
CA GLY A 60 11.84 -11.72 6.01
C GLY A 60 10.86 -12.02 4.89
N ALA A 61 10.60 -11.03 4.05
CA ALA A 61 9.84 -11.21 2.82
C ALA A 61 10.49 -12.28 1.92
N PHE A 62 9.68 -12.95 1.08
CA PHE A 62 10.12 -14.10 0.28
C PHE A 62 10.98 -13.65 -0.92
N GLU A 63 12.27 -13.39 -0.68
CA GLU A 63 13.21 -12.77 -1.59
C GLU A 63 13.35 -13.46 -2.96
N PRO A 64 13.35 -14.80 -3.10
CA PRO A 64 13.41 -15.44 -4.41
C PRO A 64 12.23 -15.07 -5.30
N LEU A 65 11.03 -15.04 -4.75
CA LEU A 65 9.83 -14.65 -5.47
C LEU A 65 9.84 -13.17 -5.86
N ILE A 66 10.30 -12.30 -4.94
CA ILE A 66 10.45 -10.86 -5.20
C ILE A 66 11.35 -10.61 -6.39
N TYR A 67 12.48 -11.31 -6.48
CA TYR A 67 13.40 -11.21 -7.62
C TYR A 67 12.76 -11.63 -8.94
N GLU A 68 12.00 -12.74 -8.95
CA GLU A 68 11.30 -13.19 -10.16
C GLU A 68 10.18 -12.20 -10.56
N VAL A 69 9.46 -11.61 -9.60
CA VAL A 69 8.47 -10.56 -9.88
C VAL A 69 9.15 -9.32 -10.47
N ALA A 70 10.22 -8.83 -9.84
CA ALA A 70 10.95 -7.63 -10.28
C ALA A 70 11.39 -7.70 -11.74
N LYS A 71 11.87 -8.88 -12.20
CA LYS A 71 12.27 -9.09 -13.61
C LYS A 71 11.15 -8.88 -14.63
N THR A 72 9.91 -9.02 -14.24
CA THR A 72 8.74 -8.92 -15.15
C THR A 72 8.17 -7.52 -15.22
N LEU A 73 8.61 -6.61 -14.35
CA LEU A 73 8.03 -5.29 -14.20
C LEU A 73 8.81 -4.23 -14.99
N SER A 74 8.06 -3.29 -15.57
CA SER A 74 8.57 -2.04 -16.15
C SER A 74 8.00 -0.81 -15.42
N ILE A 75 7.36 -1.01 -14.27
CA ILE A 75 6.75 0.00 -13.40
C ILE A 75 7.36 -0.09 -12.01
N PRO A 76 7.33 0.99 -11.21
CA PRO A 76 7.86 0.97 -9.84
C PRO A 76 7.25 -0.15 -9.00
N PHE A 77 8.12 -0.78 -8.21
CA PHE A 77 7.81 -1.95 -7.40
C PHE A 77 8.07 -1.69 -5.92
N THR A 78 7.01 -1.76 -5.12
CA THR A 78 7.06 -1.61 -3.66
C THR A 78 6.88 -2.96 -2.99
N VAL A 79 7.73 -3.30 -2.03
CA VAL A 79 7.66 -4.55 -1.27
C VAL A 79 7.50 -4.25 0.22
N GLY A 80 6.55 -4.92 0.87
CA GLY A 80 6.33 -4.90 2.31
C GLY A 80 6.26 -6.30 2.91
N GLY A 81 6.37 -6.37 4.24
CA GLY A 81 6.32 -7.61 5.02
C GLY A 81 7.67 -8.00 5.62
N GLY A 82 7.74 -8.12 6.95
CA GLY A 82 8.91 -8.61 7.68
C GLY A 82 10.19 -7.75 7.60
N ILE A 83 10.12 -6.52 7.10
CA ILE A 83 11.26 -5.61 6.93
C ILE A 83 11.50 -4.88 8.26
N ASN A 84 12.63 -5.15 8.92
CA ASN A 84 12.93 -4.63 10.26
C ASN A 84 14.38 -4.13 10.44
N SER A 85 15.14 -4.05 9.35
CA SER A 85 16.53 -3.54 9.36
C SER A 85 16.92 -2.93 8.04
N THR A 86 17.92 -2.03 8.06
CA THR A 86 18.50 -1.44 6.85
C THR A 86 19.18 -2.47 5.95
N ASP A 87 19.66 -3.58 6.49
CA ASP A 87 20.30 -4.64 5.70
C ASP A 87 19.28 -5.39 4.85
N LYS A 88 18.07 -5.67 5.41
CA LYS A 88 16.95 -6.21 4.61
C LYS A 88 16.52 -5.26 3.50
N VAL A 89 16.46 -3.95 3.80
CA VAL A 89 16.18 -2.93 2.77
C VAL A 89 17.23 -2.99 1.66
N SER A 90 18.52 -3.01 2.02
CA SER A 90 19.61 -3.12 1.04
C SER A 90 19.48 -4.36 0.16
N SER A 91 19.18 -5.52 0.76
CA SER A 91 18.98 -6.77 0.02
C SER A 91 17.84 -6.68 -1.00
N LEU A 92 16.71 -6.09 -0.61
CA LEU A 92 15.54 -5.94 -1.48
C LEU A 92 15.81 -4.97 -2.65
N LEU A 93 16.42 -3.82 -2.38
CA LEU A 93 16.79 -2.85 -3.41
C LEU A 93 17.74 -3.46 -4.44
N GLN A 94 18.72 -4.28 -4.01
CA GLN A 94 19.63 -5.02 -4.91
C GLN A 94 18.92 -6.06 -5.80
N LYS A 95 17.71 -6.48 -5.41
CA LYS A 95 16.88 -7.41 -6.18
C LYS A 95 15.90 -6.73 -7.15
N GLY A 96 16.01 -5.41 -7.31
CA GLY A 96 15.17 -4.64 -8.24
C GLY A 96 13.89 -4.09 -7.64
N VAL A 97 13.78 -4.05 -6.30
CA VAL A 97 12.71 -3.33 -5.60
C VAL A 97 13.02 -1.83 -5.62
N ASP A 98 12.05 -0.99 -5.93
CA ASP A 98 12.21 0.47 -5.95
C ASP A 98 11.89 1.10 -4.59
N LYS A 99 10.91 0.56 -3.88
CA LYS A 99 10.47 1.06 -2.57
C LYS A 99 10.23 -0.08 -1.60
N VAL A 100 10.42 0.17 -0.33
CA VAL A 100 10.06 -0.74 0.76
C VAL A 100 8.94 -0.15 1.59
N ALA A 101 7.98 -1.00 2.01
CA ALA A 101 6.88 -0.60 2.89
C ALA A 101 7.07 -1.23 4.27
N ILE A 102 7.05 -0.39 5.32
CA ILE A 102 7.16 -0.84 6.71
C ILE A 102 5.96 -0.34 7.53
N ASN A 103 5.43 -1.19 8.42
CA ASN A 103 4.38 -0.86 9.39
C ASN A 103 4.85 -1.25 10.81
N SER A 104 4.67 -2.51 11.20
CA SER A 104 4.93 -3.00 12.57
C SER A 104 6.35 -2.71 13.06
N SER A 105 7.35 -2.76 12.18
CA SER A 105 8.74 -2.45 12.51
C SER A 105 8.96 -0.97 12.79
N ALA A 106 8.26 -0.08 12.06
CA ALA A 106 8.29 1.35 12.30
C ALA A 106 7.62 1.72 13.64
N VAL A 107 6.46 1.12 13.94
CA VAL A 107 5.77 1.32 15.23
C VAL A 107 6.63 0.83 16.40
N LYS A 108 7.25 -0.35 16.27
CA LYS A 108 8.12 -0.93 17.29
C LYS A 108 9.41 -0.16 17.49
N ARG A 109 9.98 0.40 16.42
CA ARG A 109 11.24 1.14 16.42
C ARG A 109 11.19 2.31 15.43
N PRO A 110 10.64 3.47 15.82
CA PRO A 110 10.46 4.63 14.94
C PRO A 110 11.75 5.14 14.30
N GLU A 111 12.90 4.96 14.96
CA GLU A 111 14.23 5.32 14.45
C GLU A 111 14.57 4.63 13.13
N LEU A 112 13.99 3.44 12.87
CA LEU A 112 14.17 2.72 11.61
C LEU A 112 13.75 3.54 10.40
N VAL A 113 12.70 4.37 10.53
CA VAL A 113 12.25 5.30 9.47
C VAL A 113 13.39 6.24 9.09
N SER A 114 14.01 6.89 10.09
CA SER A 114 15.11 7.82 9.87
C SER A 114 16.37 7.13 9.34
N GLU A 115 16.67 5.92 9.83
CA GLU A 115 17.82 5.14 9.35
C GLU A 115 17.69 4.77 7.87
N ILE A 116 16.49 4.32 7.44
CA ILE A 116 16.23 3.97 6.03
C ILE A 116 16.28 5.24 5.17
N ALA A 117 15.59 6.30 5.58
CA ALA A 117 15.55 7.56 4.83
C ALA A 117 16.95 8.17 4.66
N ASN A 118 17.78 8.16 5.70
CA ASN A 118 19.14 8.68 5.64
C ASN A 118 20.09 7.84 4.79
N LYS A 119 19.93 6.49 4.81
CA LYS A 119 20.83 5.58 4.11
C LYS A 119 20.47 5.42 2.62
N PHE A 120 19.18 5.41 2.27
CA PHE A 120 18.70 5.07 0.92
C PHE A 120 17.89 6.20 0.26
N GLY A 121 17.56 7.27 1.00
CA GLY A 121 16.70 8.35 0.56
C GLY A 121 15.22 8.10 0.89
N SER A 122 14.50 9.17 1.21
CA SER A 122 13.06 9.11 1.54
C SER A 122 12.22 8.47 0.42
N GLN A 123 12.60 8.68 -0.84
CA GLN A 123 11.88 8.14 -2.00
C GLN A 123 11.80 6.60 -2.04
N CYS A 124 12.68 5.90 -1.30
CA CYS A 124 12.66 4.43 -1.19
C CYS A 124 11.75 3.92 -0.06
N LEU A 125 11.19 4.81 0.77
CA LEU A 125 10.49 4.44 1.98
C LEU A 125 9.03 4.83 1.97
N VAL A 126 8.17 3.82 2.00
CA VAL A 126 6.73 3.92 2.27
C VAL A 126 6.48 3.50 3.73
N VAL A 127 5.80 4.32 4.52
CA VAL A 127 5.28 3.88 5.81
C VAL A 127 3.82 3.48 5.62
N ALA A 128 3.56 2.18 5.78
CA ALA A 128 2.21 1.64 5.76
C ALA A 128 1.56 1.80 7.15
N ILE A 129 0.32 2.28 7.17
CA ILE A 129 -0.46 2.51 8.37
C ILE A 129 -1.81 1.84 8.19
N ASP A 130 -2.02 0.71 8.85
CA ASP A 130 -3.33 0.10 8.98
C ASP A 130 -4.01 0.74 10.18
N ALA A 131 -5.20 1.29 10.02
CA ALA A 131 -5.93 1.86 11.15
C ALA A 131 -7.42 1.56 11.08
N LYS A 132 -8.02 1.52 12.28
CA LYS A 132 -9.45 1.29 12.51
C LYS A 132 -10.05 2.43 13.33
N CYS A 133 -11.25 2.85 12.98
CA CYS A 133 -11.99 3.86 13.75
C CYS A 133 -12.69 3.20 14.95
N ILE A 134 -12.23 3.51 16.15
CA ILE A 134 -12.79 2.99 17.40
C ILE A 134 -13.30 4.17 18.22
N ASN A 135 -14.60 4.25 18.44
CA ASN A 135 -15.25 5.35 19.18
C ASN A 135 -14.84 6.75 18.66
N GLY A 136 -14.78 6.91 17.33
CA GLY A 136 -14.41 8.18 16.68
C GLY A 136 -12.91 8.49 16.63
N THR A 137 -12.06 7.60 17.14
CA THR A 137 -10.60 7.74 17.10
C THR A 137 -9.99 6.69 16.19
N TRP A 138 -9.15 7.11 15.24
CA TRP A 138 -8.42 6.20 14.36
C TRP A 138 -7.21 5.61 15.08
N ARG A 139 -7.27 4.32 15.42
CA ARG A 139 -6.19 3.59 16.09
C ARG A 139 -5.35 2.80 15.10
N VAL A 140 -4.03 2.96 15.22
CA VAL A 140 -3.04 2.21 14.42
C VAL A 140 -3.06 0.74 14.82
N HIS A 141 -2.92 -0.13 13.82
CA HIS A 141 -2.82 -1.58 13.99
C HIS A 141 -1.52 -2.11 13.37
N THR A 142 -0.99 -3.15 14.00
CA THR A 142 0.23 -3.84 13.58
C THR A 142 -0.04 -5.33 13.38
N VAL A 143 0.99 -6.08 12.95
CA VAL A 143 0.94 -7.55 12.77
C VAL A 143 -0.24 -7.95 11.87
N GLY A 144 -0.33 -7.33 10.66
CA GLY A 144 -1.42 -7.63 9.73
C GLY A 144 -2.81 -7.32 10.29
N GLY A 145 -2.94 -6.23 11.06
CA GLY A 145 -4.20 -5.79 11.64
C GLY A 145 -4.61 -6.47 12.95
N LYS A 146 -3.82 -7.45 13.44
CA LYS A 146 -4.18 -8.27 14.61
C LYS A 146 -3.96 -7.57 15.95
N GLN A 147 -3.07 -6.58 16.00
CA GLN A 147 -2.72 -5.88 17.25
C GLN A 147 -3.08 -4.41 17.13
N SER A 148 -3.97 -3.93 18.03
CA SER A 148 -4.27 -2.51 18.17
C SER A 148 -3.22 -1.82 19.02
N GLU A 149 -2.72 -0.68 18.57
CA GLU A 149 -1.71 0.10 19.27
C GLU A 149 -2.34 1.30 20.00
N ALA A 150 -1.62 1.87 20.96
CA ALA A 150 -2.04 3.10 21.61
C ALA A 150 -1.88 4.35 20.73
N LEU A 151 -1.23 4.19 19.57
CA LEU A 151 -0.98 5.25 18.61
C LEU A 151 -2.25 5.63 17.84
N GLU A 152 -2.39 6.92 17.57
CA GLU A 152 -3.44 7.49 16.75
C GLU A 152 -2.89 7.78 15.35
N LEU A 153 -3.71 7.54 14.31
CA LEU A 153 -3.35 7.65 12.89
C LEU A 153 -2.64 8.96 12.56
N PHE A 154 -3.28 10.09 12.91
CA PHE A 154 -2.80 11.40 12.43
C PHE A 154 -1.48 11.80 13.09
N SER A 155 -1.39 11.64 14.41
CA SER A 155 -0.16 11.90 15.16
C SER A 155 1.00 11.00 14.68
N TRP A 156 0.70 9.73 14.41
CA TRP A 156 1.70 8.80 13.89
C TRP A 156 2.14 9.14 12.47
N ALA A 157 1.22 9.55 11.60
CA ALA A 157 1.54 9.98 10.24
C ALA A 157 2.44 11.24 10.24
N GLU A 158 2.17 12.22 11.11
CA GLU A 158 3.02 13.39 11.29
C GLU A 158 4.42 13.00 11.79
N GLU A 159 4.49 12.09 12.77
CA GLU A 159 5.77 11.62 13.31
C GLU A 159 6.62 10.93 12.25
N VAL A 160 6.08 9.96 11.50
CA VAL A 160 6.87 9.25 10.48
C VAL A 160 7.25 10.16 9.31
N THR A 161 6.41 11.13 8.97
CA THR A 161 6.74 12.17 7.98
C THR A 161 7.95 12.98 8.44
N ASN A 162 7.96 13.44 9.68
CA ASN A 162 9.07 14.20 10.27
C ASN A 162 10.35 13.35 10.40
N ARG A 163 10.22 12.01 10.49
CA ARG A 163 11.36 11.08 10.52
C ARG A 163 11.92 10.77 9.13
N GLY A 164 11.27 11.23 8.05
CA GLY A 164 11.76 11.10 6.69
C GLY A 164 11.06 10.03 5.84
N ALA A 165 9.85 9.60 6.20
CA ALA A 165 9.01 8.81 5.30
C ALA A 165 8.83 9.57 3.97
N GLY A 166 8.97 8.87 2.85
CA GLY A 166 8.79 9.47 1.52
C GLY A 166 7.37 9.38 1.02
N GLU A 167 6.58 8.46 1.55
CA GLU A 167 5.18 8.22 1.16
C GLU A 167 4.44 7.49 2.28
N LEU A 168 3.15 7.74 2.42
CA LEU A 168 2.26 6.99 3.31
C LEU A 168 1.36 6.06 2.51
N LEU A 169 1.17 4.83 2.99
CA LEU A 169 0.14 3.90 2.52
C LEU A 169 -0.88 3.72 3.66
N PHE A 170 -1.99 4.44 3.58
CA PHE A 170 -3.04 4.33 4.60
C PHE A 170 -4.12 3.33 4.19
N THR A 171 -4.28 2.26 4.98
CA THR A 171 -5.35 1.27 4.82
C THR A 171 -6.40 1.45 5.92
N SER A 172 -7.62 1.81 5.51
CA SER A 172 -8.77 1.76 6.41
C SER A 172 -9.24 0.32 6.58
N MET A 173 -9.03 -0.24 7.78
CA MET A 173 -9.45 -1.61 8.09
C MET A 173 -10.98 -1.78 8.12
N ASP A 174 -11.72 -0.71 8.43
CA ASP A 174 -13.19 -0.73 8.42
C ASP A 174 -13.75 -0.87 6.99
N HIS A 175 -12.98 -0.43 5.99
CA HIS A 175 -13.39 -0.45 4.59
C HIS A 175 -12.73 -1.57 3.79
N ASP A 176 -11.63 -2.18 4.27
CA ASP A 176 -10.89 -3.17 3.48
C ASP A 176 -11.74 -4.39 3.13
N GLY A 177 -11.81 -4.70 1.83
CA GLY A 177 -12.59 -5.79 1.27
C GLY A 177 -14.10 -5.55 1.17
N THR A 178 -14.64 -4.47 1.76
CA THR A 178 -16.10 -4.20 1.81
C THR A 178 -16.67 -3.70 0.48
N LYS A 179 -15.84 -3.10 -0.38
CA LYS A 179 -16.24 -2.46 -1.65
C LYS A 179 -17.24 -1.29 -1.48
N THR A 180 -17.25 -0.63 -0.33
CA THR A 180 -18.20 0.46 0.01
C THR A 180 -17.63 1.86 -0.19
N GLY A 181 -16.42 1.98 -0.70
CA GLY A 181 -15.68 3.24 -0.88
C GLY A 181 -14.56 3.41 0.12
N PHE A 182 -13.65 4.34 -0.19
CA PHE A 182 -12.51 4.67 0.66
C PHE A 182 -12.94 5.52 1.87
N ALA A 183 -12.11 5.57 2.92
CA ALA A 183 -12.32 6.41 4.11
C ALA A 183 -12.03 7.90 3.79
N ILE A 184 -12.91 8.55 3.03
CA ILE A 184 -12.68 9.88 2.44
C ILE A 184 -12.33 10.93 3.48
N GLU A 185 -13.08 10.99 4.60
CA GLU A 185 -12.88 12.00 5.64
C GLU A 185 -11.50 11.85 6.30
N ALA A 186 -11.12 10.62 6.66
CA ALA A 186 -9.81 10.36 7.25
C ALA A 186 -8.67 10.66 6.27
N LEU A 187 -8.84 10.34 4.98
CA LEU A 187 -7.86 10.63 3.94
C LEU A 187 -7.73 12.14 3.69
N ALA A 188 -8.83 12.88 3.70
CA ALA A 188 -8.82 14.33 3.56
C ALA A 188 -8.11 14.99 4.75
N GLU A 189 -8.40 14.56 5.98
CA GLU A 189 -7.72 15.04 7.17
C GLU A 189 -6.22 14.70 7.12
N LEU A 190 -5.87 13.47 6.76
CA LEU A 190 -4.47 13.04 6.62
C LEU A 190 -3.72 13.91 5.61
N SER A 191 -4.32 14.18 4.44
CA SER A 191 -3.73 15.03 3.40
C SER A 191 -3.55 16.48 3.81
N SER A 192 -4.30 16.95 4.80
CA SER A 192 -4.15 18.31 5.33
C SER A 192 -3.01 18.43 6.35
N ARG A 193 -2.57 17.31 6.94
CA ARG A 193 -1.58 17.27 8.03
C ARG A 193 -0.17 16.95 7.57
N VAL A 194 -0.02 16.23 6.46
CA VAL A 194 1.29 15.82 5.96
C VAL A 194 1.54 16.39 4.57
N ASN A 195 2.83 16.58 4.22
CA ASN A 195 3.26 17.16 2.95
C ASN A 195 3.93 16.13 2.02
N ILE A 196 3.78 14.84 2.31
CA ILE A 196 4.29 13.74 1.49
C ILE A 196 3.13 13.02 0.79
N PRO A 197 3.37 12.33 -0.35
CA PRO A 197 2.35 11.59 -1.05
C PRO A 197 1.61 10.56 -0.20
N ILE A 198 0.31 10.40 -0.46
CA ILE A 198 -0.54 9.44 0.24
C ILE A 198 -1.15 8.47 -0.77
N ILE A 199 -1.02 7.18 -0.48
CA ILE A 199 -1.71 6.08 -1.16
C ILE A 199 -2.94 5.71 -0.32
N ALA A 200 -4.13 5.88 -0.89
CA ALA A 200 -5.38 5.45 -0.26
C ALA A 200 -5.61 3.95 -0.48
N SER A 201 -5.93 3.20 0.57
CA SER A 201 -6.20 1.77 0.55
C SER A 201 -7.39 1.39 1.43
N GLY A 202 -8.11 0.33 1.02
CA GLY A 202 -9.30 -0.18 1.69
C GLY A 202 -10.59 0.43 1.17
N GLY A 203 -11.53 -0.41 0.66
CA GLY A 203 -12.88 -0.03 0.27
C GLY A 203 -13.15 0.14 -1.23
N ALA A 204 -12.15 0.02 -2.10
CA ALA A 204 -12.35 0.13 -3.54
C ALA A 204 -13.35 -0.93 -4.04
N GLY A 205 -14.40 -0.49 -4.74
CA GLY A 205 -15.45 -1.37 -5.28
C GLY A 205 -15.91 -0.98 -6.68
N THR A 206 -16.05 0.30 -6.96
CA THR A 206 -16.50 0.82 -8.26
C THR A 206 -15.57 1.92 -8.77
N LYS A 207 -15.70 2.31 -10.05
CA LYS A 207 -14.91 3.41 -10.64
C LYS A 207 -15.21 4.75 -9.94
N GLU A 208 -16.44 4.93 -9.48
CA GLU A 208 -16.91 6.10 -8.74
C GLU A 208 -16.11 6.30 -7.45
N HIS A 209 -15.81 5.22 -6.71
CA HIS A 209 -15.01 5.29 -5.48
C HIS A 209 -13.62 5.90 -5.73
N PHE A 210 -12.98 5.56 -6.88
CA PHE A 210 -11.70 6.15 -7.26
C PHE A 210 -11.85 7.65 -7.62
N SER A 211 -12.92 8.04 -8.32
CA SER A 211 -13.13 9.45 -8.62
C SER A 211 -13.43 10.27 -7.36
N GLU A 212 -14.16 9.70 -6.40
CA GLU A 212 -14.47 10.34 -5.14
C GLU A 212 -13.23 10.56 -4.28
N VAL A 213 -12.39 9.53 -4.10
CA VAL A 213 -11.17 9.65 -3.28
C VAL A 213 -10.22 10.69 -3.85
N PHE A 214 -10.02 10.74 -5.16
CA PHE A 214 -9.15 11.73 -5.80
C PHE A 214 -9.71 13.15 -5.76
N SER A 215 -11.04 13.31 -5.80
CA SER A 215 -11.68 14.63 -5.82
C SER A 215 -11.87 15.21 -4.43
N LYS A 216 -12.09 14.37 -3.41
CA LYS A 216 -12.51 14.80 -2.08
C LYS A 216 -11.41 14.73 -1.01
N SER A 217 -10.32 13.97 -1.23
CA SER A 217 -9.30 13.77 -0.19
C SER A 217 -7.88 14.21 -0.58
N ASN A 218 -7.66 14.68 -1.79
CA ASN A 218 -6.37 15.17 -2.29
C ASN A 218 -5.22 14.14 -2.21
N VAL A 219 -5.51 12.84 -2.15
CA VAL A 219 -4.49 11.78 -2.17
C VAL A 219 -3.83 11.65 -3.53
N ASP A 220 -2.63 11.08 -3.59
CA ASP A 220 -1.79 10.98 -4.80
C ASP A 220 -1.96 9.67 -5.56
N ALA A 221 -2.42 8.62 -4.85
CA ALA A 221 -2.63 7.31 -5.42
C ALA A 221 -3.80 6.58 -4.75
N ALA A 222 -4.38 5.63 -5.48
CA ALA A 222 -5.36 4.69 -4.96
C ALA A 222 -4.90 3.26 -5.21
N LEU A 223 -4.86 2.46 -4.15
CA LEU A 223 -4.48 1.07 -4.16
C LEU A 223 -5.72 0.19 -4.05
N ALA A 224 -5.77 -0.86 -4.86
CA ALA A 224 -6.81 -1.88 -4.80
C ALA A 224 -6.27 -3.27 -5.18
N ALA A 225 -6.94 -4.31 -4.70
CA ALA A 225 -6.58 -5.69 -4.95
C ALA A 225 -7.73 -6.46 -5.65
N SER A 226 -8.79 -6.82 -4.94
CA SER A 226 -9.85 -7.72 -5.40
C SER A 226 -10.51 -7.28 -6.72
N VAL A 227 -10.83 -5.99 -6.86
CA VAL A 227 -11.49 -5.47 -8.08
C VAL A 227 -10.64 -5.64 -9.34
N PHE A 228 -9.31 -5.68 -9.19
CA PHE A 228 -8.37 -5.93 -10.28
C PHE A 228 -8.09 -7.43 -10.45
N HIS A 229 -7.90 -8.19 -9.37
CA HIS A 229 -7.64 -9.64 -9.43
C HIS A 229 -8.78 -10.41 -10.09
N PHE A 230 -10.00 -10.06 -9.74
CA PHE A 230 -11.20 -10.72 -10.29
C PHE A 230 -11.73 -10.04 -11.55
N SER A 231 -10.96 -9.11 -12.14
CA SER A 231 -11.30 -8.40 -13.38
C SER A 231 -12.65 -7.66 -13.34
N GLU A 232 -13.11 -7.26 -12.15
CA GLU A 232 -14.32 -6.45 -11.98
C GLU A 232 -14.12 -5.04 -12.56
N ILE A 233 -12.90 -4.51 -12.44
CA ILE A 233 -12.48 -3.24 -13.04
C ILE A 233 -11.21 -3.46 -13.85
N LYS A 234 -11.22 -3.08 -15.13
CA LYS A 234 -9.99 -3.01 -15.92
C LYS A 234 -9.31 -1.67 -15.69
N ILE A 235 -7.98 -1.67 -15.49
CA ILE A 235 -7.21 -0.45 -15.18
C ILE A 235 -7.35 0.59 -16.30
N ALA A 236 -7.30 0.19 -17.57
CA ALA A 236 -7.49 1.09 -18.69
C ALA A 236 -8.86 1.79 -18.66
N ASP A 237 -9.95 1.01 -18.47
CA ASP A 237 -11.30 1.56 -18.39
C ASP A 237 -11.50 2.49 -17.17
N LEU A 238 -10.79 2.22 -16.06
CA LEU A 238 -10.77 3.10 -14.89
C LEU A 238 -10.09 4.42 -15.21
N LYS A 239 -8.92 4.37 -15.84
CA LYS A 239 -8.19 5.58 -16.23
C LYS A 239 -8.98 6.44 -17.21
N ASP A 240 -9.65 5.84 -18.19
CA ASP A 240 -10.51 6.56 -19.14
C ASP A 240 -11.71 7.21 -18.42
N TYR A 241 -12.33 6.49 -17.48
CA TYR A 241 -13.38 7.05 -16.64
C TYR A 241 -12.88 8.23 -15.80
N LEU A 242 -11.72 8.13 -15.15
CA LEU A 242 -11.15 9.22 -14.37
C LEU A 242 -10.81 10.45 -15.23
N ARG A 243 -10.25 10.24 -16.44
CA ARG A 243 -10.03 11.33 -17.41
C ARG A 243 -11.34 12.02 -17.80
N SER A 244 -12.45 11.27 -17.99
CA SER A 244 -13.78 11.83 -18.26
C SER A 244 -14.33 12.69 -17.12
N LYS A 245 -13.81 12.49 -15.90
CA LYS A 245 -14.11 13.29 -14.70
C LYS A 245 -13.11 14.43 -14.47
N ASN A 246 -12.26 14.76 -15.45
CA ASN A 246 -11.18 15.74 -15.34
C ASN A 246 -10.14 15.43 -14.24
N ILE A 247 -9.96 14.17 -13.90
CA ILE A 247 -8.92 13.72 -12.99
C ILE A 247 -7.72 13.29 -13.84
N LEU A 248 -6.59 13.98 -13.65
CA LEU A 248 -5.36 13.65 -14.35
C LEU A 248 -4.76 12.36 -13.77
N VAL A 249 -4.68 11.32 -14.58
CA VAL A 249 -4.05 10.04 -14.24
C VAL A 249 -2.83 9.81 -15.13
N ARG A 250 -1.84 9.09 -14.57
CA ARG A 250 -0.61 8.74 -15.28
C ARG A 250 -0.88 7.83 -16.48
#